data_db1f660053bb9be720191588f0421bf9
#
_entry.id   db1f660053bb9be720191588f0421bf9
#
_cell.length_a   1.000
_cell.length_b   1.000
_cell.length_c   1.000
_cell.angle_alpha   90.00
_cell.angle_beta   90.00
_cell.angle_gamma   90.00
#
_symmetry.space_group_name_H-M   'P 1'
#
loop_
_entity.id
_entity.type
_entity.pdbx_description
1 polymer ?
#
loop_
_entity_poly.entity_id
_entity_poly.type
_entity_poly.pdbx_seq_one_letter_code
_entity_poly.pdbx_strand_id
1 'polypeptide(L)'
;MRRHAFFIGVLIIIAAARFAILVASQTHVHSDEAIIGLMGKHILEGRYFPFYMYGQPYNAGAAWEAYLAAIAFAFFGVSVISLKSCIVVLSLVCLFLFYRMCQALYDKRAALLATIAFALAPSLLKWHFQVRGYSSYFLSIPLLTILFLSIQSAPNPRWPLFLLFGTVSGLSIWSLELGIAFNVALWILFLVRRTLSFKNALIALAGFIIGYSPAIAFNLTHHFANWNAVVEKTGGGGFAILFRADALSQIFLTEMPKFFGADTVLWYYSEKPASGFVFYMIALLAAGVALWPFIRSPSKVAAAVRGVFASGNEERDLLLLLLTLACFIPYVTAPFRVAGYFLAGCFFFAALTGRLLKRCFVCSKALVRFGGAAILAAAVITGTAVMIDTARHNQIETLTLCGHGENYCMTRIPGADLDGVEQHLRQRQVTGAWTTVSFVYPLLFECSETFAVSDAIFGYQHRVYPGAIPWREPGRDGRVAFVIESDSPFRAPLEARFLQAASVAPLISEYGKLVVIEGKSR
;
A
#
# COMPACT_ATOMS: atom_id res chain seq x y z
N MET A 1 15.05 17.50 25.33
CA MET A 1 15.37 17.64 23.90
C MET A 1 16.53 16.76 23.42
N ARG A 2 17.73 16.75 24.04
CA ARG A 2 18.89 15.92 23.58
C ARG A 2 18.62 14.41 23.42
N ARG A 3 17.61 13.84 24.12
CA ARG A 3 17.32 12.39 24.13
C ARG A 3 16.70 11.83 22.84
N HIS A 4 16.20 12.68 21.93
CA HIS A 4 15.60 12.28 20.66
C HIS A 4 16.27 12.92 19.44
N ALA A 5 17.31 13.73 19.63
CA ALA A 5 17.98 14.47 18.56
C ALA A 5 18.50 13.57 17.45
N PHE A 6 19.05 12.40 17.81
CA PHE A 6 19.55 11.45 16.81
C PHE A 6 18.43 10.86 15.96
N PHE A 7 17.30 10.48 16.58
CA PHE A 7 16.13 9.99 15.80
C PHE A 7 15.56 11.07 14.89
N ILE A 8 15.47 12.31 15.38
CA ILE A 8 15.02 13.46 14.57
C ILE A 8 15.95 13.67 13.37
N GLY A 9 17.28 13.58 13.59
CA GLY A 9 18.25 13.65 12.50
C GLY A 9 18.05 12.56 11.44
N VAL A 10 17.85 11.32 11.87
CA VAL A 10 17.56 10.20 10.95
C VAL A 10 16.25 10.44 10.20
N LEU A 11 15.20 10.92 10.87
CA LEU A 11 13.91 11.23 10.23
C LEU A 11 14.04 12.34 9.18
N ILE A 12 14.83 13.38 9.46
CA ILE A 12 15.11 14.47 8.50
C ILE A 12 15.86 13.95 7.28
N ILE A 13 16.87 13.09 7.47
CA ILE A 13 17.62 12.50 6.35
C ILE A 13 16.70 11.64 5.49
N ILE A 14 15.86 10.82 6.09
CA ILE A 14 14.89 9.99 5.36
C ILE A 14 13.89 10.87 4.61
N ALA A 15 13.38 11.93 5.25
CA ALA A 15 12.47 12.88 4.62
C ALA A 15 13.12 13.54 3.39
N ALA A 16 14.32 14.08 3.57
CA ALA A 16 15.06 14.72 2.48
C ALA A 16 15.30 13.75 1.31
N ALA A 17 15.72 12.51 1.61
CA ALA A 17 15.94 11.48 0.60
C ALA A 17 14.65 11.14 -0.16
N ARG A 18 13.51 10.96 0.55
CA ARG A 18 12.22 10.64 -0.09
C ARG A 18 11.71 11.78 -0.98
N PHE A 19 11.77 13.02 -0.51
CA PHE A 19 11.38 14.16 -1.35
C PHE A 19 12.33 14.35 -2.53
N ALA A 20 13.64 14.17 -2.35
CA ALA A 20 14.59 14.20 -3.46
C ALA A 20 14.29 13.14 -4.52
N ILE A 21 13.96 11.91 -4.11
CA ILE A 21 13.54 10.84 -5.02
C ILE A 21 12.24 11.21 -5.74
N LEU A 22 11.25 11.71 -5.02
CA LEU A 22 9.96 12.09 -5.60
C LEU A 22 10.15 13.15 -6.71
N VAL A 23 10.97 14.15 -6.46
CA VAL A 23 11.23 15.22 -7.43
C VAL A 23 12.11 14.74 -8.58
N ALA A 24 13.18 13.96 -8.28
CA ALA A 24 14.13 13.51 -9.30
C ALA A 24 13.55 12.44 -10.24
N SER A 25 12.59 11.65 -9.76
CA SER A 25 11.99 10.57 -10.56
C SER A 25 10.99 11.05 -11.61
N GLN A 26 10.56 12.32 -11.59
CA GLN A 26 9.51 12.85 -12.49
C GLN A 26 8.34 11.88 -12.62
N THR A 27 7.88 11.38 -11.48
CA THR A 27 6.99 10.23 -11.40
C THR A 27 5.61 10.52 -12.00
N HIS A 28 5.06 9.54 -12.68
CA HIS A 28 3.67 9.51 -13.14
C HIS A 28 2.77 8.75 -12.17
N VAL A 29 1.48 8.77 -12.45
CA VAL A 29 0.47 8.00 -11.71
C VAL A 29 0.03 6.79 -12.51
N HIS A 30 -0.19 5.67 -11.85
CA HIS A 30 -0.94 4.58 -12.46
C HIS A 30 -2.46 4.74 -12.20
N SER A 31 -3.27 3.86 -12.80
CA SER A 31 -4.73 3.93 -12.75
C SER A 31 -5.33 4.21 -11.36
N ASP A 32 -4.94 3.45 -10.33
CA ASP A 32 -5.51 3.62 -8.98
C ASP A 32 -5.09 4.94 -8.34
N GLU A 33 -3.84 5.34 -8.53
CA GLU A 33 -3.34 6.63 -8.05
C GLU A 33 -4.05 7.79 -8.72
N ALA A 34 -4.25 7.70 -10.03
CA ALA A 34 -4.97 8.70 -10.82
C ALA A 34 -6.43 8.85 -10.36
N ILE A 35 -7.11 7.73 -10.06
CA ILE A 35 -8.47 7.76 -9.52
C ILE A 35 -8.50 8.50 -8.18
N ILE A 36 -7.55 8.22 -7.28
CA ILE A 36 -7.47 8.93 -5.99
C ILE A 36 -7.15 10.41 -6.19
N GLY A 37 -6.29 10.74 -7.16
CA GLY A 37 -6.02 12.11 -7.57
C GLY A 37 -7.27 12.83 -8.08
N LEU A 38 -8.04 12.19 -8.96
CA LEU A 38 -9.32 12.73 -9.45
C LEU A 38 -10.34 12.90 -8.31
N MET A 39 -10.44 11.93 -7.39
CA MET A 39 -11.26 12.08 -6.19
C MET A 39 -10.84 13.31 -5.36
N GLY A 40 -9.55 13.50 -5.15
CA GLY A 40 -9.01 14.68 -4.44
C GLY A 40 -9.35 15.99 -5.14
N LYS A 41 -9.25 16.04 -6.47
CA LYS A 41 -9.66 17.19 -7.29
C LYS A 41 -11.16 17.46 -7.15
N HIS A 42 -12.01 16.44 -7.25
CA HIS A 42 -13.46 16.58 -7.13
C HIS A 42 -13.90 17.02 -5.72
N ILE A 43 -13.20 16.58 -4.68
CA ILE A 43 -13.41 17.08 -3.31
C ILE A 43 -13.07 18.57 -3.23
N LEU A 44 -11.90 18.98 -3.77
CA LEU A 44 -11.49 20.39 -3.78
C LEU A 44 -12.49 21.29 -4.53
N GLU A 45 -13.05 20.79 -5.62
CA GLU A 45 -14.06 21.48 -6.42
C GLU A 45 -15.48 21.42 -5.81
N GLY A 46 -15.66 20.73 -4.69
CA GLY A 46 -16.95 20.57 -4.02
C GLY A 46 -17.97 19.71 -4.79
N ARG A 47 -17.51 18.93 -5.77
CA ARG A 47 -18.39 18.11 -6.61
C ARG A 47 -18.90 16.86 -5.92
N TYR A 48 -18.04 16.19 -5.11
CA TYR A 48 -18.40 14.93 -4.47
C TYR A 48 -17.48 14.62 -3.28
N PHE A 49 -18.08 14.02 -2.23
CA PHE A 49 -17.39 13.63 -1.00
C PHE A 49 -17.47 12.10 -0.81
N PRO A 50 -16.51 11.33 -1.32
CA PRO A 50 -16.59 9.87 -1.34
C PRO A 50 -16.32 9.24 0.04
N PHE A 51 -17.03 8.15 0.34
CA PHE A 51 -16.72 7.25 1.48
C PHE A 51 -15.73 6.15 1.09
N TYR A 52 -15.67 5.80 -0.19
CA TYR A 52 -14.85 4.74 -0.77
C TYR A 52 -14.26 5.20 -2.10
N MET A 53 -13.30 4.44 -2.59
CA MET A 53 -12.75 4.65 -3.93
C MET A 53 -13.86 4.55 -4.99
N TYR A 54 -13.78 5.36 -6.03
CA TYR A 54 -14.74 5.28 -7.13
C TYR A 54 -14.81 3.87 -7.71
N GLY A 55 -16.01 3.35 -7.85
CA GLY A 55 -16.27 2.00 -8.35
C GLY A 55 -15.80 0.85 -7.47
N GLN A 56 -15.31 1.12 -6.25
CA GLN A 56 -14.84 0.09 -5.32
C GLN A 56 -15.36 0.34 -3.90
N PRO A 57 -16.53 -0.17 -3.53
CA PRO A 57 -17.16 0.09 -2.23
C PRO A 57 -16.48 -0.67 -1.06
N TYR A 58 -15.18 -0.94 -1.16
CA TYR A 58 -14.39 -1.69 -0.18
C TYR A 58 -13.00 -1.08 0.10
N ASN A 59 -12.61 0.00 -0.57
CA ASN A 59 -11.33 0.69 -0.36
C ASN A 59 -11.58 2.12 0.14
N ALA A 60 -11.87 2.26 1.43
CA ALA A 60 -12.07 3.56 2.06
C ALA A 60 -10.75 4.29 2.33
N GLY A 61 -9.64 3.57 2.44
CA GLY A 61 -8.32 4.18 2.53
C GLY A 61 -8.00 5.10 1.36
N ALA A 62 -8.51 4.77 0.16
CA ALA A 62 -8.40 5.63 -1.02
C ALA A 62 -9.18 6.96 -0.84
N ALA A 63 -10.37 6.91 -0.23
CA ALA A 63 -11.10 8.14 0.09
C ALA A 63 -10.35 8.98 1.12
N TRP A 64 -9.76 8.36 2.15
CA TRP A 64 -8.91 9.06 3.12
C TRP A 64 -7.74 9.77 2.44
N GLU A 65 -7.01 9.08 1.55
CA GLU A 65 -5.90 9.66 0.80
C GLU A 65 -6.38 10.78 -0.14
N ALA A 66 -7.57 10.65 -0.74
CA ALA A 66 -8.16 11.69 -1.58
C ALA A 66 -8.50 12.97 -0.80
N TYR A 67 -9.03 12.89 0.42
CA TYR A 67 -9.24 14.06 1.27
C TYR A 67 -7.92 14.77 1.61
N LEU A 68 -6.85 14.02 1.87
CA LEU A 68 -5.54 14.61 2.11
C LEU A 68 -4.95 15.22 0.84
N ALA A 69 -5.15 14.56 -0.31
CA ALA A 69 -4.78 15.10 -1.61
C ALA A 69 -5.50 16.42 -1.90
N ALA A 70 -6.81 16.52 -1.60
CA ALA A 70 -7.56 17.75 -1.76
C ALA A 70 -6.97 18.91 -0.96
N ILE A 71 -6.53 18.64 0.28
CA ILE A 71 -5.84 19.63 1.11
C ILE A 71 -4.53 20.07 0.43
N ALA A 72 -3.70 19.13 -0.02
CA ALA A 72 -2.45 19.47 -0.70
C ALA A 72 -2.69 20.23 -2.01
N PHE A 73 -3.72 19.85 -2.78
CA PHE A 73 -4.09 20.54 -4.00
C PHE A 73 -4.53 21.99 -3.76
N ALA A 74 -5.19 22.25 -2.62
CA ALA A 74 -5.57 23.61 -2.25
C ALA A 74 -4.34 24.52 -2.01
N PHE A 75 -3.21 23.97 -1.53
CA PHE A 75 -2.00 24.74 -1.26
C PHE A 75 -1.00 24.75 -2.42
N PHE A 76 -0.87 23.65 -3.14
CA PHE A 76 0.21 23.43 -4.12
C PHE A 76 -0.28 23.21 -5.56
N GLY A 77 -1.59 23.26 -5.78
CA GLY A 77 -2.20 22.96 -7.07
C GLY A 77 -2.34 21.46 -7.35
N VAL A 78 -3.22 21.11 -8.30
CA VAL A 78 -3.46 19.74 -8.74
C VAL A 78 -2.28 19.27 -9.58
N SER A 79 -1.53 18.32 -9.07
CA SER A 79 -0.38 17.72 -9.77
C SER A 79 -0.01 16.37 -9.16
N VAL A 80 0.74 15.55 -9.92
CA VAL A 80 1.28 14.27 -9.46
C VAL A 80 2.19 14.46 -8.24
N ILE A 81 3.02 15.51 -8.24
CA ILE A 81 3.92 15.80 -7.12
C ILE A 81 3.11 16.14 -5.85
N SER A 82 2.10 16.99 -5.96
CA SER A 82 1.24 17.33 -4.82
C SER A 82 0.53 16.10 -4.27
N LEU A 83 -0.01 15.25 -5.13
CA LEU A 83 -0.66 14.00 -4.76
C LEU A 83 0.30 13.06 -4.00
N LYS A 84 1.45 12.76 -4.57
CA LYS A 84 2.42 11.83 -3.98
C LYS A 84 3.13 12.40 -2.75
N SER A 85 3.27 13.72 -2.65
CA SER A 85 3.82 14.38 -1.45
C SER A 85 3.01 14.08 -0.19
N CYS A 86 1.68 13.94 -0.32
CA CYS A 86 0.83 13.54 0.81
C CYS A 86 1.25 12.18 1.37
N ILE A 87 1.52 11.20 0.48
CA ILE A 87 1.92 9.86 0.89
C ILE A 87 3.30 9.87 1.52
N VAL A 88 4.23 10.65 0.97
CA VAL A 88 5.56 10.83 1.59
C VAL A 88 5.42 11.35 3.01
N VAL A 89 4.59 12.39 3.24
CA VAL A 89 4.34 12.92 4.59
C VAL A 89 3.71 11.85 5.50
N LEU A 90 2.67 11.16 5.05
CA LEU A 90 2.04 10.09 5.82
C LEU A 90 3.02 8.96 6.15
N SER A 91 3.92 8.63 5.23
CA SER A 91 4.96 7.63 5.46
C SER A 91 5.95 8.06 6.56
N LEU A 92 6.24 9.35 6.68
CA LEU A 92 7.08 9.89 7.77
C LEU A 92 6.34 9.87 9.12
N VAL A 93 5.05 10.18 9.13
CA VAL A 93 4.20 10.02 10.33
C VAL A 93 4.14 8.55 10.75
N CYS A 94 3.97 7.63 9.79
CA CYS A 94 4.00 6.20 10.04
C CYS A 94 5.35 5.76 10.64
N LEU A 95 6.47 6.25 10.11
CA LEU A 95 7.81 5.97 10.62
C LEU A 95 8.00 6.47 12.06
N PHE A 96 7.48 7.66 12.37
CA PHE A 96 7.47 8.19 13.73
C PHE A 96 6.65 7.31 14.68
N LEU A 97 5.44 6.93 14.31
CA LEU A 97 4.59 6.04 15.11
C LEU A 97 5.23 4.66 15.27
N PHE A 98 5.86 4.13 14.23
CA PHE A 98 6.60 2.87 14.30
C PHE A 98 7.77 2.94 15.28
N TYR A 99 8.56 4.02 15.25
CA TYR A 99 9.61 4.26 16.25
C TYR A 99 9.04 4.26 17.67
N ARG A 100 7.89 4.95 17.90
CA ARG A 100 7.23 5.00 19.20
C ARG A 100 6.71 3.62 19.64
N MET A 101 6.17 2.84 18.71
CA MET A 101 5.76 1.45 18.95
C MET A 101 6.95 0.59 19.40
N CYS A 102 8.04 0.62 18.65
CA CYS A 102 9.24 -0.13 19.00
C CYS A 102 9.87 0.34 20.32
N GLN A 103 9.73 1.64 20.67
CA GLN A 103 10.17 2.19 21.94
C GLN A 103 9.31 1.69 23.12
N ALA A 104 8.01 1.52 22.91
CA ALA A 104 7.10 0.94 23.89
C ALA A 104 7.34 -0.57 24.06
N LEU A 105 7.71 -1.26 22.97
CA LEU A 105 8.02 -2.70 23.00
C LEU A 105 9.37 -3.00 23.63
N TYR A 106 10.40 -2.22 23.34
CA TYR A 106 11.78 -2.53 23.73
C TYR A 106 12.45 -1.33 24.39
N ASP A 107 13.38 -0.70 23.69
CA ASP A 107 14.06 0.51 24.12
C ASP A 107 14.47 1.37 22.90
N LYS A 108 15.07 2.53 23.18
CA LYS A 108 15.45 3.49 22.15
C LYS A 108 16.43 2.97 21.11
N ARG A 109 17.38 2.11 21.52
CA ARG A 109 18.39 1.56 20.60
C ARG A 109 17.76 0.55 19.65
N ALA A 110 16.97 -0.38 20.19
CA ALA A 110 16.22 -1.33 19.37
C ALA A 110 15.22 -0.60 18.44
N ALA A 111 14.51 0.41 18.97
CA ALA A 111 13.58 1.21 18.18
C ALA A 111 14.26 1.92 17.00
N LEU A 112 15.42 2.51 17.22
CA LEU A 112 16.16 3.19 16.16
C LEU A 112 16.60 2.22 15.06
N LEU A 113 17.20 1.08 15.46
CA LEU A 113 17.64 0.04 14.51
C LEU A 113 16.47 -0.55 13.73
N ALA A 114 15.34 -0.80 14.41
CA ALA A 114 14.10 -1.22 13.76
C ALA A 114 13.60 -0.19 12.73
N THR A 115 13.66 1.11 13.10
CA THR A 115 13.21 2.20 12.22
C THR A 115 14.07 2.31 10.97
N ILE A 116 15.38 2.16 11.09
CA ILE A 116 16.28 2.13 9.93
C ILE A 116 15.95 0.94 9.02
N ALA A 117 15.79 -0.26 9.58
CA ALA A 117 15.42 -1.45 8.81
C ALA A 117 14.05 -1.28 8.12
N PHE A 118 13.07 -0.72 8.81
CA PHE A 118 11.74 -0.45 8.27
C PHE A 118 11.76 0.59 7.14
N ALA A 119 12.50 1.67 7.34
CA ALA A 119 12.59 2.76 6.36
C ALA A 119 13.25 2.35 5.05
N LEU A 120 14.12 1.34 5.10
CA LEU A 120 14.92 0.84 3.97
C LEU A 120 14.37 -0.48 3.40
N ALA A 121 13.32 -1.06 3.97
CA ALA A 121 12.72 -2.29 3.47
C ALA A 121 12.18 -2.09 2.05
N PRO A 122 12.65 -2.86 1.04
CA PRO A 122 12.35 -2.60 -0.38
C PRO A 122 10.86 -2.57 -0.70
N SER A 123 10.09 -3.49 -0.15
CA SER A 123 8.64 -3.56 -0.32
C SER A 123 7.92 -2.32 0.23
N LEU A 124 8.36 -1.81 1.38
CA LEU A 124 7.78 -0.61 2.00
C LEU A 124 8.21 0.66 1.30
N LEU A 125 9.42 0.70 0.72
CA LEU A 125 9.90 1.88 0.00
C LEU A 125 8.94 2.28 -1.11
N LYS A 126 8.44 1.33 -1.89
CA LYS A 126 7.46 1.60 -2.95
C LYS A 126 6.14 2.13 -2.41
N TRP A 127 5.63 1.54 -1.33
CA TRP A 127 4.39 1.99 -0.68
C TRP A 127 4.48 3.40 -0.10
N HIS A 128 5.69 3.86 0.18
CA HIS A 128 5.90 5.23 0.65
C HIS A 128 5.80 6.29 -0.45
N PHE A 129 5.70 5.87 -1.72
CA PHE A 129 5.56 6.75 -2.88
C PHE A 129 4.29 6.48 -3.70
N GLN A 130 3.55 5.43 -3.39
CA GLN A 130 2.34 5.05 -4.14
C GLN A 130 1.07 5.39 -3.38
N VAL A 131 0.14 6.01 -4.08
CA VAL A 131 -1.19 6.39 -3.57
C VAL A 131 -2.15 5.24 -3.82
N ARG A 132 -2.41 4.40 -2.82
CA ARG A 132 -3.20 3.16 -3.01
C ARG A 132 -4.27 2.91 -1.95
N GLY A 133 -4.48 3.86 -1.05
CA GLY A 133 -5.45 3.70 0.03
C GLY A 133 -4.96 2.89 1.22
N TYR A 134 -3.65 2.68 1.36
CA TYR A 134 -3.10 1.89 2.47
C TYR A 134 -2.59 2.73 3.65
N SER A 135 -2.44 4.04 3.46
CA SER A 135 -1.78 4.90 4.45
C SER A 135 -2.46 4.91 5.81
N SER A 136 -3.79 5.01 5.84
CA SER A 136 -4.57 5.00 7.07
C SER A 136 -4.48 3.65 7.80
N TYR A 137 -4.49 2.55 7.06
CA TYR A 137 -4.27 1.22 7.61
C TYR A 137 -2.87 1.10 8.22
N PHE A 138 -1.82 1.54 7.53
CA PHE A 138 -0.46 1.50 8.05
C PHE A 138 -0.27 2.38 9.29
N LEU A 139 -0.90 3.54 9.36
CA LEU A 139 -0.88 4.38 10.55
C LEU A 139 -1.58 3.71 11.75
N SER A 140 -2.64 2.95 11.49
CA SER A 140 -3.41 2.28 12.55
C SER A 140 -2.62 1.16 13.24
N ILE A 141 -1.75 0.44 12.54
CA ILE A 141 -0.98 -0.70 13.09
C ILE A 141 -0.11 -0.28 14.29
N PRO A 142 0.85 0.66 14.14
CA PRO A 142 1.66 1.08 15.28
C PRO A 142 0.84 1.80 16.34
N LEU A 143 -0.18 2.58 15.96
CA LEU A 143 -1.01 3.30 16.91
C LEU A 143 -1.83 2.35 17.78
N LEU A 144 -2.50 1.34 17.20
CA LEU A 144 -3.25 0.33 17.96
C LEU A 144 -2.32 -0.51 18.85
N THR A 145 -1.12 -0.84 18.38
CA THR A 145 -0.14 -1.54 19.18
C THR A 145 0.32 -0.70 20.38
N ILE A 146 0.56 0.62 20.19
CA ILE A 146 0.91 1.54 21.29
C ILE A 146 -0.23 1.64 22.29
N LEU A 147 -1.47 1.81 21.82
CA LEU A 147 -2.65 1.89 22.69
C LEU A 147 -2.85 0.60 23.47
N PHE A 148 -2.74 -0.56 22.79
CA PHE A 148 -2.80 -1.86 23.45
C PHE A 148 -1.77 -1.99 24.56
N LEU A 149 -0.49 -1.68 24.29
CA LEU A 149 0.59 -1.74 25.28
C LEU A 149 0.36 -0.74 26.43
N SER A 150 -0.13 0.46 26.12
CA SER A 150 -0.43 1.49 27.12
C SER A 150 -1.54 1.06 28.09
N ILE A 151 -2.60 0.43 27.55
CA ILE A 151 -3.69 -0.12 28.36
C ILE A 151 -3.17 -1.27 29.23
N GLN A 152 -2.36 -2.16 28.66
CA GLN A 152 -1.81 -3.33 29.37
C GLN A 152 -0.83 -2.96 30.47
N SER A 153 -0.07 -1.87 30.30
CA SER A 153 0.96 -1.45 31.25
C SER A 153 0.43 -0.59 32.39
N ALA A 154 -0.78 -0.04 32.24
CA ALA A 154 -1.36 0.83 33.24
C ALA A 154 -2.12 0.02 34.31
N PRO A 155 -1.86 0.21 35.63
CA PRO A 155 -2.61 -0.46 36.67
C PRO A 155 -4.12 -0.16 36.62
N ASN A 156 -4.47 1.11 36.32
CA ASN A 156 -5.84 1.59 36.14
C ASN A 156 -5.93 2.43 34.87
N PRO A 157 -6.06 1.78 33.69
CA PRO A 157 -6.12 2.50 32.43
C PRO A 157 -7.37 3.39 32.36
N ARG A 158 -7.16 4.65 31.96
CA ARG A 158 -8.24 5.65 31.86
C ARG A 158 -9.17 5.31 30.69
N TRP A 159 -10.46 5.58 30.87
CA TRP A 159 -11.49 5.32 29.86
C TRP A 159 -11.21 5.92 28.45
N PRO A 160 -10.56 7.11 28.29
CA PRO A 160 -10.28 7.64 26.96
C PRO A 160 -9.36 6.75 26.13
N LEU A 161 -8.47 5.95 26.76
CA LEU A 161 -7.61 5.01 26.02
C LEU A 161 -8.44 3.91 25.36
N PHE A 162 -9.49 3.41 26.04
CA PHE A 162 -10.38 2.39 25.45
C PHE A 162 -11.24 2.98 24.34
N LEU A 163 -11.75 4.21 24.52
CA LEU A 163 -12.49 4.91 23.46
C LEU A 163 -11.62 5.12 22.24
N LEU A 164 -10.39 5.62 22.42
CA LEU A 164 -9.45 5.87 21.33
C LEU A 164 -9.03 4.56 20.65
N PHE A 165 -8.76 3.50 21.43
CA PHE A 165 -8.46 2.17 20.87
C PHE A 165 -9.61 1.67 19.98
N GLY A 166 -10.85 1.76 20.47
CA GLY A 166 -12.03 1.40 19.69
C GLY A 166 -12.16 2.23 18.41
N THR A 167 -12.02 3.58 18.53
CA THR A 167 -12.13 4.48 17.37
C THR A 167 -11.09 4.16 16.31
N VAL A 168 -9.84 3.97 16.70
CA VAL A 168 -8.76 3.60 15.74
C VAL A 168 -9.00 2.22 15.17
N SER A 169 -9.53 1.24 15.95
CA SER A 169 -9.94 -0.07 15.46
C SER A 169 -11.03 0.04 14.37
N GLY A 170 -12.07 0.82 14.61
CA GLY A 170 -13.13 1.05 13.64
C GLY A 170 -12.63 1.73 12.36
N LEU A 171 -11.84 2.79 12.51
CA LEU A 171 -11.20 3.48 11.38
C LEU A 171 -10.27 2.55 10.58
N SER A 172 -9.51 1.69 11.25
CA SER A 172 -8.61 0.72 10.61
C SER A 172 -9.37 -0.24 9.72
N ILE A 173 -10.48 -0.80 10.20
CA ILE A 173 -11.30 -1.75 9.45
C ILE A 173 -12.08 -1.04 8.33
N TRP A 174 -12.60 0.16 8.59
CA TRP A 174 -13.23 0.96 7.53
C TRP A 174 -12.23 1.28 6.42
N SER A 175 -11.02 1.67 6.77
CA SER A 175 -9.98 2.02 5.79
C SER A 175 -9.61 0.85 4.88
N LEU A 176 -9.44 -0.33 5.46
CA LEU A 176 -9.09 -1.55 4.72
C LEU A 176 -9.50 -2.78 5.53
N GLU A 177 -10.28 -3.67 4.92
CA GLU A 177 -10.82 -4.88 5.56
C GLU A 177 -9.70 -5.82 6.04
N LEU A 178 -8.51 -5.76 5.47
CA LEU A 178 -7.32 -6.51 5.94
C LEU A 178 -6.99 -6.22 7.40
N GLY A 179 -7.43 -5.06 7.93
CA GLY A 179 -7.31 -4.71 9.33
C GLY A 179 -8.08 -5.61 10.29
N ILE A 180 -9.09 -6.35 9.82
CA ILE A 180 -9.94 -7.19 10.66
C ILE A 180 -9.10 -8.20 11.46
N ALA A 181 -8.25 -8.97 10.81
CA ALA A 181 -7.51 -10.04 11.49
C ALA A 181 -6.54 -9.50 12.57
N PHE A 182 -5.86 -8.41 12.28
CA PHE A 182 -4.99 -7.73 13.23
C PHE A 182 -5.79 -7.17 14.43
N ASN A 183 -6.91 -6.53 14.18
CA ASN A 183 -7.79 -6.00 15.22
C ASN A 183 -8.37 -7.12 16.08
N VAL A 184 -8.90 -8.19 15.47
CA VAL A 184 -9.42 -9.35 16.18
C VAL A 184 -8.37 -9.96 17.09
N ALA A 185 -7.12 -10.09 16.63
CA ALA A 185 -6.03 -10.60 17.46
C ALA A 185 -5.81 -9.73 18.71
N LEU A 186 -5.81 -8.40 18.58
CA LEU A 186 -5.68 -7.50 19.73
C LEU A 186 -6.88 -7.61 20.70
N TRP A 187 -8.11 -7.70 20.17
CA TRP A 187 -9.31 -7.88 20.99
C TRP A 187 -9.29 -9.23 21.72
N ILE A 188 -8.88 -10.33 21.06
CA ILE A 188 -8.73 -11.64 21.71
C ILE A 188 -7.69 -11.55 22.83
N LEU A 189 -6.55 -10.86 22.61
CA LEU A 189 -5.53 -10.67 23.63
C LEU A 189 -6.06 -9.89 24.85
N PHE A 190 -6.93 -8.92 24.69
CA PHE A 190 -7.59 -8.25 25.82
C PHE A 190 -8.48 -9.19 26.62
N LEU A 191 -9.25 -10.06 25.93
CA LEU A 191 -10.14 -11.04 26.58
C LEU A 191 -9.35 -12.11 27.35
N VAL A 192 -8.35 -12.70 26.71
CA VAL A 192 -7.51 -13.75 27.32
C VAL A 192 -6.80 -13.24 28.57
N ARG A 193 -6.41 -11.96 28.57
CA ARG A 193 -5.72 -11.31 29.69
C ARG A 193 -6.64 -10.74 30.76
N ARG A 194 -7.95 -10.81 30.53
CA ARG A 194 -8.95 -10.26 31.46
C ARG A 194 -8.70 -8.80 31.85
N THR A 195 -8.06 -8.03 30.96
CA THR A 195 -7.78 -6.60 31.18
C THR A 195 -8.95 -5.71 30.80
N LEU A 196 -9.97 -6.29 30.16
CA LEU A 196 -11.14 -5.58 29.69
C LEU A 196 -12.32 -5.85 30.64
N SER A 197 -12.64 -4.89 31.53
CA SER A 197 -13.89 -4.92 32.27
C SER A 197 -15.08 -4.68 31.34
N PHE A 198 -16.27 -5.12 31.72
CA PHE A 198 -17.50 -4.92 30.95
C PHE A 198 -17.72 -3.45 30.57
N LYS A 199 -17.52 -2.52 31.52
CA LYS A 199 -17.59 -1.07 31.29
C LYS A 199 -16.60 -0.61 30.21
N ASN A 200 -15.36 -1.04 30.30
CA ASN A 200 -14.32 -0.67 29.33
C ASN A 200 -14.54 -1.29 27.96
N ALA A 201 -15.12 -2.48 27.91
CA ALA A 201 -15.54 -3.12 26.67
C ALA A 201 -16.62 -2.31 25.95
N LEU A 202 -17.63 -1.83 26.68
CA LEU A 202 -18.66 -0.96 26.12
C LEU A 202 -18.10 0.38 25.62
N ILE A 203 -17.17 0.98 26.33
CA ILE A 203 -16.51 2.22 25.91
C ILE A 203 -15.70 1.99 24.63
N ALA A 204 -14.94 0.89 24.56
CA ALA A 204 -14.18 0.54 23.37
C ALA A 204 -15.10 0.20 22.18
N LEU A 205 -16.23 -0.47 22.42
CA LEU A 205 -17.25 -0.74 21.40
C LEU A 205 -17.89 0.56 20.90
N ALA A 206 -18.22 1.50 21.78
CA ALA A 206 -18.71 2.81 21.38
C ALA A 206 -17.70 3.55 20.52
N GLY A 207 -16.42 3.52 20.90
CA GLY A 207 -15.33 4.03 20.06
C GLY A 207 -15.28 3.34 18.69
N PHE A 208 -15.40 2.02 18.65
CA PHE A 208 -15.42 1.26 17.41
C PHE A 208 -16.56 1.71 16.48
N ILE A 209 -17.77 1.87 17.02
CA ILE A 209 -18.91 2.35 16.24
C ILE A 209 -18.64 3.76 15.69
N ILE A 210 -18.04 4.65 16.49
CA ILE A 210 -17.64 5.99 16.04
C ILE A 210 -16.64 5.88 14.88
N GLY A 211 -15.60 5.08 15.01
CA GLY A 211 -14.58 4.92 13.97
C GLY A 211 -15.10 4.23 12.70
N TYR A 212 -16.04 3.30 12.85
CA TYR A 212 -16.64 2.56 11.73
C TYR A 212 -17.90 3.24 11.15
N SER A 213 -18.32 4.36 11.73
CA SER A 213 -19.56 5.07 11.33
C SER A 213 -19.63 5.43 9.85
N PRO A 214 -18.54 5.78 9.13
CA PRO A 214 -18.64 6.04 7.70
C PRO A 214 -19.05 4.78 6.89
N ALA A 215 -18.57 3.60 7.28
CA ALA A 215 -18.99 2.35 6.65
C ALA A 215 -20.46 2.04 6.96
N ILE A 216 -20.91 2.27 8.19
CA ILE A 216 -22.30 2.09 8.59
C ILE A 216 -23.20 3.00 7.77
N ALA A 217 -22.88 4.30 7.71
CA ALA A 217 -23.64 5.28 6.94
C ALA A 217 -23.71 4.90 5.46
N PHE A 218 -22.59 4.51 4.87
CA PHE A 218 -22.55 4.08 3.47
C PHE A 218 -23.43 2.84 3.22
N ASN A 219 -23.32 1.82 4.04
CA ASN A 219 -24.11 0.59 3.89
C ASN A 219 -25.62 0.85 3.99
N LEU A 220 -26.03 1.71 4.93
CA LEU A 220 -27.44 2.07 5.10
C LEU A 220 -28.01 2.87 3.90
N THR A 221 -27.19 3.67 3.23
CA THR A 221 -27.60 4.49 2.09
C THR A 221 -27.39 3.84 0.73
N HIS A 222 -26.60 2.78 0.63
CA HIS A 222 -26.21 2.12 -0.64
C HIS A 222 -26.52 0.62 -0.64
N HIS A 223 -27.63 0.19 -0.04
CA HIS A 223 -28.10 -1.20 -0.06
C HIS A 223 -27.06 -2.24 0.34
N PHE A 224 -26.27 -1.94 1.37
CA PHE A 224 -25.18 -2.80 1.87
C PHE A 224 -24.10 -3.12 0.84
N ALA A 225 -23.84 -2.21 -0.10
CA ALA A 225 -22.90 -2.44 -1.20
C ALA A 225 -21.47 -2.78 -0.71
N ASN A 226 -20.99 -2.15 0.37
CA ASN A 226 -19.68 -2.49 0.94
C ASN A 226 -19.68 -3.92 1.50
N TRP A 227 -20.70 -4.27 2.30
CA TRP A 227 -20.82 -5.61 2.87
C TRP A 227 -20.86 -6.69 1.80
N ASN A 228 -21.70 -6.51 0.77
CA ASN A 228 -21.82 -7.45 -0.34
C ASN A 228 -20.49 -7.63 -1.09
N ALA A 229 -19.78 -6.54 -1.38
CA ALA A 229 -18.48 -6.59 -2.04
C ALA A 229 -17.42 -7.32 -1.20
N VAL A 230 -17.40 -7.15 0.13
CA VAL A 230 -16.48 -7.85 1.02
C VAL A 230 -16.80 -9.35 1.08
N VAL A 231 -18.09 -9.71 1.19
CA VAL A 231 -18.53 -11.11 1.23
C VAL A 231 -18.20 -11.82 -0.08
N GLU A 232 -18.44 -11.19 -1.22
CA GLU A 232 -18.10 -11.74 -2.54
C GLU A 232 -16.60 -12.01 -2.67
N LYS A 233 -15.76 -11.07 -2.24
CA LYS A 233 -14.30 -11.23 -2.26
C LYS A 233 -13.80 -12.33 -1.33
N THR A 234 -14.44 -12.56 -0.20
CA THR A 234 -13.99 -13.56 0.79
C THR A 234 -14.53 -14.95 0.53
N GLY A 235 -15.59 -15.10 -0.27
CA GLY A 235 -16.31 -16.36 -0.49
C GLY A 235 -15.55 -17.45 -1.23
N GLY A 236 -14.41 -17.17 -1.85
CA GLY A 236 -13.63 -18.13 -2.65
C GLY A 236 -12.40 -18.73 -1.97
N GLY A 237 -11.95 -18.20 -0.85
CA GLY A 237 -10.73 -18.64 -0.16
C GLY A 237 -11.07 -19.41 1.12
N GLY A 238 -10.77 -20.69 1.19
CA GLY A 238 -10.99 -21.48 2.40
C GLY A 238 -9.70 -21.64 3.22
N PHE A 239 -9.84 -21.81 4.53
CA PHE A 239 -8.75 -22.24 5.43
C PHE A 239 -8.06 -23.56 5.00
N ALA A 240 -8.68 -24.31 4.09
CA ALA A 240 -8.14 -25.55 3.53
C ALA A 240 -6.74 -25.37 2.89
N ILE A 241 -6.40 -24.15 2.40
CA ILE A 241 -5.08 -23.85 1.86
C ILE A 241 -3.98 -24.00 2.91
N LEU A 242 -4.25 -23.71 4.17
CA LEU A 242 -3.27 -23.85 5.27
C LEU A 242 -2.79 -25.28 5.49
N PHE A 243 -3.57 -26.26 5.03
CA PHE A 243 -3.29 -27.70 5.19
C PHE A 243 -2.66 -28.32 3.94
N ARG A 244 -2.37 -27.52 2.91
CA ARG A 244 -1.73 -27.98 1.68
C ARG A 244 -0.24 -27.67 1.69
N ALA A 245 0.59 -28.71 1.79
CA ALA A 245 2.04 -28.58 1.86
C ALA A 245 2.65 -27.89 0.61
N ASP A 246 2.09 -28.18 -0.58
CA ASP A 246 2.48 -27.54 -1.83
C ASP A 246 2.19 -26.02 -1.82
N ALA A 247 1.02 -25.62 -1.31
CA ALA A 247 0.66 -24.21 -1.18
C ALA A 247 1.54 -23.47 -0.17
N LEU A 248 1.87 -24.11 0.97
CA LEU A 248 2.77 -23.52 1.95
C LEU A 248 4.19 -23.37 1.39
N SER A 249 4.71 -24.40 0.69
CA SER A 249 6.02 -24.30 0.06
C SER A 249 6.09 -23.17 -0.97
N GLN A 250 5.07 -23.03 -1.81
CA GLN A 250 4.95 -21.90 -2.76
C GLN A 250 4.95 -20.55 -2.02
N ILE A 251 4.18 -20.44 -0.94
CA ILE A 251 4.13 -19.21 -0.15
C ILE A 251 5.52 -18.86 0.39
N PHE A 252 6.20 -19.77 1.07
CA PHE A 252 7.48 -19.46 1.71
C PHE A 252 8.65 -19.36 0.74
N LEU A 253 8.67 -20.12 -0.35
CA LEU A 253 9.80 -20.15 -1.28
C LEU A 253 9.64 -19.16 -2.46
N THR A 254 8.41 -18.77 -2.79
CA THR A 254 8.15 -17.93 -3.95
C THR A 254 7.48 -16.60 -3.56
N GLU A 255 6.35 -16.66 -2.85
CA GLU A 255 5.55 -15.47 -2.58
C GLU A 255 6.18 -14.55 -1.51
N MET A 256 6.67 -15.14 -0.41
CA MET A 256 7.29 -14.34 0.66
C MET A 256 8.58 -13.63 0.24
N PRO A 257 9.51 -14.23 -0.51
CA PRO A 257 10.63 -13.49 -1.08
C PRO A 257 10.20 -12.29 -1.91
N LYS A 258 9.19 -12.46 -2.77
CA LYS A 258 8.62 -11.36 -3.56
C LYS A 258 8.05 -10.26 -2.66
N PHE A 259 7.31 -10.65 -1.63
CA PHE A 259 6.79 -9.74 -0.63
C PHE A 259 7.88 -8.86 0.01
N PHE A 260 9.04 -9.42 0.34
CA PHE A 260 10.17 -8.67 0.90
C PHE A 260 10.96 -7.88 -0.14
N GLY A 261 10.51 -7.83 -1.39
CA GLY A 261 11.10 -7.03 -2.46
C GLY A 261 12.00 -7.81 -3.40
N ALA A 262 11.97 -9.15 -3.37
CA ALA A 262 12.59 -9.98 -4.42
C ALA A 262 11.89 -9.81 -5.78
N ASP A 263 10.69 -9.23 -5.73
CA ASP A 263 9.99 -8.70 -6.89
C ASP A 263 9.80 -7.19 -6.67
N THR A 264 10.43 -6.36 -7.48
CA THR A 264 10.49 -4.90 -7.24
C THR A 264 9.17 -4.21 -7.49
N VAL A 265 8.22 -4.91 -8.05
CA VAL A 265 6.87 -4.43 -8.21
C VAL A 265 6.02 -5.19 -7.23
N LEU A 266 5.28 -4.51 -6.37
CA LEU A 266 4.32 -5.16 -5.47
C LEU A 266 3.28 -5.99 -6.22
N TRP A 267 3.26 -5.82 -7.51
CA TRP A 267 2.44 -6.52 -8.44
C TRP A 267 3.28 -7.30 -9.47
N TYR A 268 4.51 -6.84 -9.87
CA TYR A 268 5.16 -7.36 -11.06
C TYR A 268 6.68 -7.12 -11.08
N TYR A 269 7.43 -8.11 -11.48
CA TYR A 269 8.83 -8.21 -11.89
C TYR A 269 9.91 -7.35 -11.21
N SER A 270 10.94 -8.05 -10.73
CA SER A 270 12.16 -7.45 -10.20
C SER A 270 13.31 -7.58 -11.19
N GLU A 271 13.98 -6.48 -11.43
CA GLU A 271 15.30 -6.51 -12.06
C GLU A 271 16.43 -6.84 -11.05
N LYS A 272 16.12 -6.79 -9.74
CA LYS A 272 17.09 -7.04 -8.66
C LYS A 272 16.52 -7.92 -7.54
N PRO A 273 16.20 -9.19 -7.82
CA PRO A 273 15.61 -10.09 -6.83
C PRO A 273 16.48 -10.33 -5.59
N ALA A 274 17.82 -10.16 -5.73
CA ALA A 274 18.76 -10.40 -4.64
C ALA A 274 18.53 -9.49 -3.42
N SER A 275 18.08 -8.24 -3.61
CA SER A 275 17.84 -7.31 -2.49
C SER A 275 16.70 -7.77 -1.59
N GLY A 276 15.63 -8.26 -2.16
CA GLY A 276 14.48 -8.77 -1.42
C GLY A 276 14.82 -10.05 -0.64
N PHE A 277 15.63 -10.94 -1.21
CA PHE A 277 16.11 -12.13 -0.50
C PHE A 277 16.93 -11.78 0.74
N VAL A 278 17.77 -10.75 0.69
CA VAL A 278 18.52 -10.28 1.87
C VAL A 278 17.56 -9.88 2.99
N PHE A 279 16.56 -9.07 2.70
CA PHE A 279 15.57 -8.65 3.70
C PHE A 279 14.73 -9.83 4.20
N TYR A 280 14.36 -10.76 3.33
CA TYR A 280 13.62 -11.96 3.71
C TYR A 280 14.43 -12.83 4.66
N MET A 281 15.71 -13.09 4.36
CA MET A 281 16.59 -13.87 5.25
C MET A 281 16.81 -13.19 6.59
N ILE A 282 16.95 -11.86 6.61
CA ILE A 282 17.05 -11.10 7.86
C ILE A 282 15.75 -11.25 8.69
N ALA A 283 14.59 -11.17 8.06
CA ALA A 283 13.29 -11.32 8.70
C ALA A 283 13.10 -12.73 9.29
N LEU A 284 13.47 -13.78 8.53
CA LEU A 284 13.43 -15.17 9.00
C LEU A 284 14.38 -15.40 10.17
N LEU A 285 15.60 -14.86 10.11
CA LEU A 285 16.57 -14.96 11.20
C LEU A 285 16.02 -14.28 12.46
N ALA A 286 15.46 -13.08 12.33
CA ALA A 286 14.89 -12.34 13.46
C ALA A 286 13.71 -13.09 14.08
N ALA A 287 12.80 -13.63 13.25
CA ALA A 287 11.68 -14.45 13.72
C ALA A 287 12.15 -15.76 14.37
N GLY A 288 13.12 -16.45 13.78
CA GLY A 288 13.70 -17.67 14.34
C GLY A 288 14.34 -17.46 15.71
N VAL A 289 15.13 -16.38 15.87
CA VAL A 289 15.71 -15.99 17.16
C VAL A 289 14.64 -15.63 18.19
N ALA A 290 13.56 -14.98 17.76
CA ALA A 290 12.44 -14.64 18.63
C ALA A 290 11.63 -15.88 19.04
N LEU A 291 11.47 -16.86 18.15
CA LEU A 291 10.71 -18.08 18.38
C LEU A 291 11.50 -19.11 19.20
N TRP A 292 12.83 -19.08 19.16
CA TRP A 292 13.70 -20.08 19.76
C TRP A 292 13.45 -20.39 21.26
N PRO A 293 13.22 -19.40 22.15
CA PRO A 293 12.89 -19.65 23.54
C PRO A 293 11.63 -20.49 23.74
N PHE A 294 10.66 -20.34 22.83
CA PHE A 294 9.36 -21.02 22.88
C PHE A 294 9.44 -22.45 22.34
N ILE A 295 10.29 -22.69 21.34
CA ILE A 295 10.58 -24.04 20.84
C ILE A 295 11.28 -24.89 21.94
N ARG A 296 12.23 -24.29 22.64
CA ARG A 296 12.94 -24.97 23.73
C ARG A 296 12.10 -25.22 24.98
N SER A 297 11.07 -24.43 25.19
CA SER A 297 10.21 -24.49 26.38
C SER A 297 8.79 -24.11 26.04
N PRO A 298 7.97 -25.06 25.49
CA PRO A 298 6.59 -24.79 25.09
C PRO A 298 5.69 -24.27 26.22
N SER A 299 5.99 -24.64 27.48
CA SER A 299 5.29 -24.10 28.66
C SER A 299 5.37 -22.58 28.77
N LYS A 300 6.41 -21.96 28.26
CA LYS A 300 6.56 -20.49 28.19
C LYS A 300 5.49 -19.85 27.32
N VAL A 301 4.99 -20.54 26.28
CA VAL A 301 3.91 -19.99 25.43
C VAL A 301 2.65 -19.79 26.25
N ALA A 302 2.23 -20.79 27.01
CA ALA A 302 1.05 -20.69 27.86
C ALA A 302 1.21 -19.63 28.95
N ALA A 303 2.41 -19.54 29.56
CA ALA A 303 2.73 -18.52 30.54
C ALA A 303 2.72 -17.12 29.91
N ALA A 304 3.31 -16.94 28.74
CA ALA A 304 3.35 -15.67 28.03
C ALA A 304 1.95 -15.24 27.54
N VAL A 305 1.10 -16.15 27.11
CA VAL A 305 -0.27 -15.84 26.69
C VAL A 305 -1.17 -15.51 27.89
N ARG A 306 -1.01 -16.15 29.02
CA ARG A 306 -1.79 -15.91 30.25
C ARG A 306 -1.22 -14.80 31.12
N GLY A 307 0.06 -14.72 31.19
CA GLY A 307 0.81 -13.82 32.07
C GLY A 307 1.18 -12.52 31.41
N VAL A 308 1.46 -11.65 32.20
CA VAL A 308 1.94 -10.29 32.12
C VAL A 308 2.96 -10.06 30.98
N PHE A 309 2.51 -9.71 29.79
CA PHE A 309 3.37 -9.15 28.73
C PHE A 309 4.04 -7.82 29.17
N ALA A 310 3.92 -7.44 30.40
CA ALA A 310 4.36 -6.15 30.87
C ALA A 310 5.86 -6.08 31.16
N SER A 311 6.58 -7.18 31.33
CA SER A 311 7.92 -7.12 31.90
C SER A 311 9.03 -7.80 31.07
N GLY A 312 8.74 -8.78 30.22
CA GLY A 312 9.74 -9.57 29.54
C GLY A 312 9.87 -9.29 28.03
N ASN A 313 11.11 -9.25 27.54
CA ASN A 313 11.37 -9.11 26.11
C ASN A 313 10.88 -10.31 25.30
N GLU A 314 10.89 -11.53 25.85
CA GLU A 314 10.40 -12.73 25.17
C GLU A 314 8.90 -12.67 24.94
N GLU A 315 8.14 -12.16 25.90
CA GLU A 315 6.68 -11.98 25.78
C GLU A 315 6.31 -10.98 24.69
N ARG A 316 7.09 -9.90 24.56
CA ARG A 316 6.92 -8.90 23.50
C ARG A 316 7.26 -9.47 22.12
N ASP A 317 8.25 -10.38 22.04
CA ASP A 317 8.54 -11.11 20.81
C ASP A 317 7.38 -12.02 20.44
N LEU A 318 6.80 -12.74 21.41
CA LEU A 318 5.63 -13.58 21.15
C LEU A 318 4.43 -12.75 20.67
N LEU A 319 4.18 -11.57 21.27
CA LEU A 319 3.15 -10.65 20.79
C LEU A 319 3.36 -10.32 19.32
N LEU A 320 4.58 -9.92 18.92
CA LEU A 320 4.86 -9.58 17.53
C LEU A 320 4.69 -10.77 16.58
N LEU A 321 5.10 -11.97 17.01
CA LEU A 321 4.89 -13.20 16.24
C LEU A 321 3.40 -13.54 16.07
N LEU A 322 2.59 -13.38 17.12
CA LEU A 322 1.14 -13.59 17.05
C LEU A 322 0.46 -12.55 16.13
N LEU A 323 0.85 -11.30 16.20
CA LEU A 323 0.34 -10.25 15.31
C LEU A 323 0.78 -10.47 13.86
N THR A 324 2.01 -10.96 13.63
CA THR A 324 2.47 -11.39 12.31
C THR A 324 1.60 -12.51 11.76
N LEU A 325 1.34 -13.54 12.58
CA LEU A 325 0.47 -14.66 12.21
C LEU A 325 -0.95 -14.18 11.89
N ALA A 326 -1.50 -13.27 12.69
CA ALA A 326 -2.82 -12.70 12.43
C ALA A 326 -2.89 -11.97 11.08
N CYS A 327 -1.84 -11.23 10.71
CA CYS A 327 -1.76 -10.60 9.39
C CYS A 327 -1.54 -11.62 8.25
N PHE A 328 -0.91 -12.75 8.55
CA PHE A 328 -0.65 -13.80 7.56
C PHE A 328 -1.92 -14.59 7.18
N ILE A 329 -2.85 -14.76 8.10
CA ILE A 329 -4.10 -15.51 7.85
C ILE A 329 -4.89 -14.95 6.65
N PRO A 330 -5.24 -13.65 6.57
CA PRO A 330 -5.95 -13.11 5.42
C PRO A 330 -5.20 -13.28 4.10
N TYR A 331 -3.88 -13.17 4.14
CA TYR A 331 -3.03 -13.35 2.96
C TYR A 331 -3.12 -14.77 2.38
N VAL A 332 -3.05 -15.80 3.25
CA VAL A 332 -3.10 -17.21 2.79
C VAL A 332 -4.50 -17.65 2.39
N THR A 333 -5.53 -17.07 3.00
CA THR A 333 -6.93 -17.45 2.76
C THR A 333 -7.59 -16.66 1.63
N ALA A 334 -6.96 -15.57 1.15
CA ALA A 334 -7.49 -14.78 0.04
C ALA A 334 -7.52 -15.60 -1.26
N PRO A 335 -8.59 -15.47 -2.07
CA PRO A 335 -8.69 -16.13 -3.37
C PRO A 335 -7.59 -15.65 -4.35
N PHE A 336 -7.21 -14.37 -4.25
CA PHE A 336 -6.09 -13.79 -4.97
C PHE A 336 -5.01 -13.38 -3.98
N ARG A 337 -3.84 -14.01 -4.07
CA ARG A 337 -2.71 -13.68 -3.20
C ARG A 337 -1.93 -12.51 -3.78
N VAL A 338 -2.15 -11.37 -3.20
CA VAL A 338 -1.41 -10.16 -3.52
C VAL A 338 -0.43 -9.89 -2.38
N ALA A 339 0.85 -9.69 -2.71
CA ALA A 339 1.89 -9.41 -1.72
C ALA A 339 1.50 -8.24 -0.79
N GLY A 340 0.79 -7.24 -1.31
CA GLY A 340 0.27 -6.11 -0.53
C GLY A 340 -0.59 -6.50 0.68
N TYR A 341 -1.25 -7.64 0.66
CA TYR A 341 -2.13 -8.08 1.76
C TYR A 341 -1.39 -8.47 3.04
N PHE A 342 -0.11 -8.77 2.95
CA PHE A 342 0.72 -9.09 4.12
C PHE A 342 1.63 -7.96 4.56
N LEU A 343 1.61 -6.79 3.94
CA LEU A 343 2.52 -5.67 4.27
C LEU A 343 2.52 -5.26 5.74
N ALA A 344 1.41 -5.45 6.45
CA ALA A 344 1.34 -5.26 7.89
C ALA A 344 2.37 -6.10 8.66
N GLY A 345 2.70 -7.30 8.18
CA GLY A 345 3.73 -8.15 8.76
C GLY A 345 5.13 -7.51 8.78
N CYS A 346 5.44 -6.63 7.82
CA CYS A 346 6.72 -5.92 7.79
C CYS A 346 6.98 -5.10 9.05
N PHE A 347 5.94 -4.53 9.67
CA PHE A 347 6.08 -3.78 10.92
C PHE A 347 6.67 -4.66 12.02
N PHE A 348 6.17 -5.85 12.16
CA PHE A 348 6.55 -6.76 13.22
C PHE A 348 7.92 -7.39 12.95
N PHE A 349 8.19 -7.78 11.71
CA PHE A 349 9.51 -8.26 11.30
C PHE A 349 10.60 -7.20 11.49
N ALA A 350 10.33 -5.95 11.13
CA ALA A 350 11.28 -4.86 11.33
C ALA A 350 11.53 -4.59 12.82
N ALA A 351 10.50 -4.69 13.67
CA ALA A 351 10.65 -4.56 15.11
C ALA A 351 11.51 -5.69 15.70
N LEU A 352 11.27 -6.94 15.27
CA LEU A 352 12.09 -8.09 15.66
C LEU A 352 13.54 -7.95 15.16
N THR A 353 13.74 -7.45 13.94
CA THR A 353 15.08 -7.17 13.37
C THR A 353 15.82 -6.13 14.21
N GLY A 354 15.18 -5.04 14.60
CA GLY A 354 15.79 -4.03 15.46
C GLY A 354 16.23 -4.59 16.81
N ARG A 355 15.43 -5.50 17.39
CA ARG A 355 15.81 -6.22 18.61
C ARG A 355 16.98 -7.18 18.39
N LEU A 356 16.98 -7.95 17.30
CA LEU A 356 18.09 -8.83 16.93
C LEU A 356 19.39 -8.03 16.82
N LEU A 357 19.39 -6.94 16.05
CA LEU A 357 20.55 -6.07 15.87
C LEU A 357 21.06 -5.51 17.20
N LYS A 358 20.15 -5.05 18.07
CA LYS A 358 20.54 -4.60 19.41
C LYS A 358 21.23 -5.71 20.20
N ARG A 359 20.69 -6.94 20.20
CA ARG A 359 21.31 -8.09 20.89
C ARG A 359 22.72 -8.35 20.35
N CYS A 360 22.89 -8.29 19.02
CA CYS A 360 24.21 -8.46 18.41
C CYS A 360 25.20 -7.39 18.87
N PHE A 361 24.80 -6.11 18.87
CA PHE A 361 25.70 -5.01 19.24
C PHE A 361 26.07 -4.95 20.73
N VAL A 362 25.21 -5.48 21.60
CA VAL A 362 25.48 -5.54 23.06
C VAL A 362 26.24 -6.80 23.45
N CYS A 363 26.32 -7.79 22.56
CA CYS A 363 27.03 -9.05 22.83
C CYS A 363 28.54 -8.80 23.03
N SER A 364 29.14 -9.47 24.02
CA SER A 364 30.58 -9.39 24.28
C SER A 364 31.44 -10.03 23.18
N LYS A 365 30.90 -11.04 22.46
CA LYS A 365 31.61 -11.75 21.39
C LYS A 365 31.76 -10.87 20.16
N ALA A 366 33.00 -10.60 19.74
CA ALA A 366 33.31 -9.76 18.57
C ALA A 366 32.68 -10.29 17.29
N LEU A 367 32.65 -11.58 17.05
CA LEU A 367 32.04 -12.22 15.88
C LEU A 367 30.53 -11.92 15.78
N VAL A 368 29.82 -11.94 16.92
CA VAL A 368 28.38 -11.63 16.95
C VAL A 368 28.12 -10.14 16.63
N ARG A 369 28.98 -9.25 17.17
CA ARG A 369 28.90 -7.80 16.84
C ARG A 369 29.17 -7.53 15.37
N PHE A 370 30.18 -8.22 14.81
CA PHE A 370 30.49 -8.14 13.38
C PHE A 370 29.32 -8.64 12.53
N GLY A 371 28.69 -9.77 12.89
CA GLY A 371 27.49 -10.28 12.24
C GLY A 371 26.33 -9.26 12.26
N GLY A 372 26.09 -8.61 13.41
CA GLY A 372 25.09 -7.54 13.51
C GLY A 372 25.40 -6.34 12.61
N ALA A 373 26.67 -5.93 12.54
CA ALA A 373 27.10 -4.84 11.65
C ALA A 373 26.94 -5.22 10.17
N ALA A 374 27.27 -6.47 9.80
CA ALA A 374 27.08 -6.98 8.44
C ALA A 374 25.60 -7.01 8.04
N ILE A 375 24.71 -7.46 8.92
CA ILE A 375 23.24 -7.44 8.68
C ILE A 375 22.76 -6.01 8.46
N LEU A 376 23.16 -5.06 9.31
CA LEU A 376 22.76 -3.67 9.16
C LEU A 376 23.31 -3.05 7.86
N ALA A 377 24.59 -3.31 7.55
CA ALA A 377 25.21 -2.84 6.30
C ALA A 377 24.50 -3.42 5.07
N ALA A 378 24.19 -4.72 5.08
CA ALA A 378 23.45 -5.36 4.00
C ALA A 378 22.05 -4.70 3.81
N ALA A 379 21.31 -4.43 4.89
CA ALA A 379 20.03 -3.74 4.82
C ALA A 379 20.16 -2.31 4.26
N VAL A 380 21.19 -1.56 4.70
CA VAL A 380 21.43 -0.19 4.21
C VAL A 380 21.82 -0.20 2.73
N ILE A 381 22.75 -1.06 2.33
CA ILE A 381 23.22 -1.14 0.94
C ILE A 381 22.09 -1.53 -0.01
N THR A 382 21.35 -2.59 0.33
CA THR A 382 20.25 -3.09 -0.51
C THR A 382 19.09 -2.11 -0.57
N GLY A 383 18.69 -1.53 0.56
CA GLY A 383 17.63 -0.51 0.61
C GLY A 383 18.00 0.75 -0.18
N THR A 384 19.24 1.25 -0.04
CA THR A 384 19.73 2.39 -0.81
C THR A 384 19.80 2.08 -2.31
N ALA A 385 20.23 0.89 -2.70
CA ALA A 385 20.25 0.47 -4.10
C ALA A 385 18.84 0.47 -4.71
N VAL A 386 17.82 -0.01 -3.97
CA VAL A 386 16.41 0.04 -4.41
C VAL A 386 15.90 1.47 -4.49
N MET A 387 16.28 2.35 -3.56
CA MET A 387 15.91 3.77 -3.62
C MET A 387 16.48 4.45 -4.87
N ILE A 388 17.75 4.21 -5.18
CA ILE A 388 18.41 4.76 -6.39
C ILE A 388 17.75 4.19 -7.66
N ASP A 389 17.44 2.90 -7.66
CA ASP A 389 16.76 2.25 -8.77
C ASP A 389 15.36 2.84 -9.00
N THR A 390 14.61 3.05 -7.93
CA THR A 390 13.29 3.72 -7.99
C THR A 390 13.39 5.15 -8.54
N ALA A 391 14.43 5.89 -8.18
CA ALA A 391 14.64 7.25 -8.69
C ALA A 391 15.02 7.28 -10.19
N ARG A 392 15.69 6.23 -10.69
CA ARG A 392 16.15 6.16 -12.08
C ARG A 392 15.09 5.64 -13.06
N HIS A 393 14.20 4.80 -12.57
CA HIS A 393 13.21 4.14 -13.41
C HIS A 393 11.82 4.77 -13.22
N ASN A 394 11.66 5.95 -13.85
CA ASN A 394 10.36 6.61 -13.97
C ASN A 394 9.49 5.88 -15.01
N GLN A 395 8.83 4.80 -14.60
CA GLN A 395 8.05 3.95 -15.48
C GLN A 395 6.65 3.77 -14.92
N ILE A 396 5.68 3.81 -15.82
CA ILE A 396 4.30 3.44 -15.54
C ILE A 396 4.17 1.94 -15.77
N GLU A 397 3.60 1.25 -14.80
CA GLU A 397 3.28 -0.16 -14.92
C GLU A 397 1.87 -0.31 -15.47
N THR A 398 1.75 -0.98 -16.60
CA THR A 398 0.47 -1.20 -17.27
C THR A 398 0.17 -2.68 -17.43
N LEU A 399 -1.10 -3.03 -17.37
CA LEU A 399 -1.61 -4.33 -17.75
C LEU A 399 -1.85 -4.34 -19.27
N THR A 400 -1.09 -5.14 -19.99
CA THR A 400 -1.30 -5.35 -21.42
C THR A 400 -1.76 -6.77 -21.69
N LEU A 401 -2.49 -6.98 -22.79
CA LEU A 401 -2.78 -8.32 -23.28
C LEU A 401 -1.55 -8.88 -23.98
N CYS A 402 -1.12 -10.07 -23.59
CA CYS A 402 0.02 -10.75 -24.18
C CYS A 402 -0.42 -11.85 -25.12
N GLY A 403 -0.01 -11.74 -26.38
CA GLY A 403 -0.22 -12.80 -27.37
C GLY A 403 -1.68 -13.00 -27.78
N HIS A 404 -1.98 -14.16 -28.37
CA HIS A 404 -3.31 -14.50 -28.87
C HIS A 404 -4.26 -15.10 -27.80
N GLY A 405 -4.02 -14.85 -26.53
CA GLY A 405 -4.76 -15.46 -25.44
C GLY A 405 -5.28 -14.46 -24.42
N GLU A 406 -6.13 -14.94 -23.52
CA GLU A 406 -6.73 -14.19 -22.40
C GLU A 406 -5.71 -13.83 -21.30
N ASN A 407 -4.41 -13.96 -21.54
CA ASN A 407 -3.37 -13.73 -20.56
C ASN A 407 -2.97 -12.26 -20.54
N TYR A 408 -3.04 -11.66 -19.35
CA TYR A 408 -2.54 -10.31 -19.11
C TYR A 408 -1.05 -10.38 -18.75
N CYS A 409 -0.25 -9.56 -19.41
CA CYS A 409 1.13 -9.27 -19.01
C CYS A 409 1.22 -7.87 -18.42
N MET A 410 2.24 -7.67 -17.63
CA MET A 410 2.59 -6.33 -17.19
C MET A 410 3.71 -5.79 -18.05
N THR A 411 3.45 -4.64 -18.62
CA THR A 411 4.43 -3.88 -19.40
C THR A 411 4.81 -2.62 -18.64
N ARG A 412 6.07 -2.23 -18.72
CA ARG A 412 6.56 -0.96 -18.20
C ARG A 412 6.65 0.04 -19.33
N ILE A 413 5.94 1.15 -19.18
CA ILE A 413 5.95 2.27 -20.11
C ILE A 413 6.83 3.37 -19.49
N PRO A 414 7.89 3.84 -20.19
CA PRO A 414 8.66 4.99 -19.75
C PRO A 414 7.76 6.23 -19.58
N GLY A 415 7.99 7.02 -18.53
CA GLY A 415 7.21 8.23 -18.29
C GLY A 415 7.29 9.22 -19.45
N ALA A 416 8.47 9.35 -20.08
CA ALA A 416 8.67 10.21 -21.25
C ALA A 416 7.74 9.86 -22.44
N ASP A 417 7.34 8.58 -22.56
CA ASP A 417 6.43 8.16 -23.61
C ASP A 417 5.02 8.72 -23.37
N LEU A 418 4.57 8.74 -22.12
CA LEU A 418 3.28 9.34 -21.74
C LEU A 418 3.32 10.86 -21.88
N ASP A 419 4.39 11.52 -21.45
CA ASP A 419 4.59 12.97 -21.65
C ASP A 419 4.45 13.35 -23.13
N GLY A 420 5.07 12.55 -24.02
CA GLY A 420 4.99 12.74 -25.46
C GLY A 420 3.55 12.62 -25.97
N VAL A 421 2.81 11.62 -25.50
CA VAL A 421 1.38 11.43 -25.83
C VAL A 421 0.56 12.61 -25.33
N GLU A 422 0.71 13.02 -24.07
CA GLU A 422 -0.06 14.15 -23.52
C GLU A 422 0.20 15.45 -24.27
N GLN A 423 1.45 15.74 -24.57
CA GLN A 423 1.82 16.92 -25.36
C GLN A 423 1.19 16.88 -26.75
N HIS A 424 1.21 15.71 -27.40
CA HIS A 424 0.57 15.50 -28.70
C HIS A 424 -0.94 15.77 -28.63
N LEU A 425 -1.65 15.15 -27.70
CA LEU A 425 -3.10 15.31 -27.55
C LEU A 425 -3.49 16.78 -27.29
N ARG A 426 -2.72 17.52 -26.49
CA ARG A 426 -2.91 18.95 -26.23
C ARG A 426 -2.63 19.80 -27.47
N GLN A 427 -1.50 19.61 -28.16
CA GLN A 427 -1.12 20.38 -29.35
C GLN A 427 -2.10 20.17 -30.50
N ARG A 428 -2.61 18.96 -30.64
CA ARG A 428 -3.57 18.59 -31.67
C ARG A 428 -5.01 18.99 -31.30
N GLN A 429 -5.23 19.52 -30.10
CA GLN A 429 -6.56 19.89 -29.60
C GLN A 429 -7.55 18.71 -29.69
N VAL A 430 -7.12 17.52 -29.28
CA VAL A 430 -7.94 16.32 -29.24
C VAL A 430 -9.07 16.54 -28.24
N THR A 431 -10.30 16.26 -28.64
CA THR A 431 -11.51 16.42 -27.79
C THR A 431 -11.88 15.15 -27.06
N GLY A 432 -11.38 13.99 -27.53
CA GLY A 432 -11.61 12.70 -26.91
C GLY A 432 -10.55 11.68 -27.26
N ALA A 433 -10.18 10.84 -26.30
CA ALA A 433 -9.24 9.76 -26.50
C ALA A 433 -9.85 8.42 -26.07
N TRP A 434 -9.58 7.39 -26.86
CA TRP A 434 -9.86 6.01 -26.53
C TRP A 434 -8.56 5.32 -26.22
N THR A 435 -8.52 4.55 -25.14
CA THR A 435 -7.28 3.90 -24.70
C THR A 435 -7.55 2.60 -23.96
N THR A 436 -6.53 1.93 -23.46
CA THR A 436 -6.68 0.81 -22.53
C THR A 436 -6.99 1.31 -21.12
N VAL A 437 -7.63 0.48 -20.30
CA VAL A 437 -8.00 0.80 -18.91
C VAL A 437 -6.83 1.37 -18.09
N SER A 438 -5.61 0.96 -18.41
CA SER A 438 -4.39 1.40 -17.72
C SER A 438 -4.08 2.89 -17.90
N PHE A 439 -4.49 3.48 -19.00
CA PHE A 439 -4.20 4.89 -19.33
C PHE A 439 -5.40 5.83 -19.19
N VAL A 440 -6.62 5.29 -19.06
CA VAL A 440 -7.84 6.13 -18.94
C VAL A 440 -7.69 7.17 -17.83
N TYR A 441 -7.42 6.70 -16.62
CA TYR A 441 -7.38 7.57 -15.44
C TYR A 441 -6.09 8.40 -15.35
N PRO A 442 -4.88 7.87 -15.68
CA PRO A 442 -3.69 8.70 -15.80
C PRO A 442 -3.88 9.89 -16.73
N LEU A 443 -4.35 9.66 -17.96
CA LEU A 443 -4.62 10.75 -18.92
C LEU A 443 -5.67 11.74 -18.41
N LEU A 444 -6.76 11.26 -17.77
CA LEU A 444 -7.77 12.15 -17.18
C LEU A 444 -7.18 13.03 -16.08
N PHE A 445 -6.38 12.46 -15.20
CA PHE A 445 -5.81 13.20 -14.06
C PHE A 445 -4.72 14.17 -14.52
N GLU A 446 -3.74 13.71 -15.29
CA GLU A 446 -2.59 14.51 -15.70
C GLU A 446 -2.99 15.58 -16.71
N CYS A 447 -3.98 15.30 -17.56
CA CYS A 447 -4.58 16.32 -18.44
C CYS A 447 -5.71 17.15 -17.77
N SER A 448 -5.93 16.98 -16.47
CA SER A 448 -6.91 17.76 -15.71
C SER A 448 -8.33 17.71 -16.27
N GLU A 449 -8.75 16.56 -16.86
CA GLU A 449 -10.07 16.33 -17.48
C GLU A 449 -10.39 17.33 -18.60
N THR A 450 -9.37 17.84 -19.31
CA THR A 450 -9.58 18.81 -20.41
C THR A 450 -10.22 18.19 -21.64
N PHE A 451 -10.16 16.86 -21.79
CA PHE A 451 -10.81 16.09 -22.85
C PHE A 451 -11.39 14.79 -22.29
N ALA A 452 -12.30 14.19 -23.04
CA ALA A 452 -12.92 12.93 -22.66
C ALA A 452 -11.95 11.74 -22.91
N VAL A 453 -11.85 10.80 -21.97
CA VAL A 453 -11.06 9.56 -22.15
C VAL A 453 -11.93 8.37 -21.79
N SER A 454 -11.90 7.33 -22.62
CA SER A 454 -12.66 6.10 -22.39
C SER A 454 -11.87 4.85 -22.76
N ASP A 455 -12.26 3.71 -22.19
CA ASP A 455 -11.73 2.41 -22.57
C ASP A 455 -12.41 1.87 -23.81
N ALA A 456 -11.66 1.75 -24.90
CA ALA A 456 -12.17 1.23 -26.17
C ALA A 456 -12.04 -0.27 -26.31
N ILE A 457 -11.20 -0.92 -25.54
CA ILE A 457 -10.63 -2.21 -25.92
C ILE A 457 -11.22 -3.35 -25.11
N PHE A 458 -11.51 -3.14 -23.83
CA PHE A 458 -11.86 -4.23 -22.93
C PHE A 458 -13.33 -4.28 -22.50
N GLY A 459 -14.13 -3.22 -22.80
CA GLY A 459 -15.50 -3.13 -22.30
C GLY A 459 -15.56 -3.25 -20.76
N TYR A 460 -14.44 -3.04 -20.09
CA TYR A 460 -14.42 -3.02 -18.64
C TYR A 460 -15.32 -1.90 -18.19
N GLN A 461 -16.27 -2.23 -17.34
CA GLN A 461 -17.09 -1.24 -16.68
C GLN A 461 -16.15 -0.21 -16.07
N HIS A 462 -16.17 0.99 -16.61
CA HIS A 462 -15.47 2.12 -16.05
C HIS A 462 -15.72 2.15 -14.55
N ARG A 463 -14.70 2.40 -13.76
CA ARG A 463 -14.93 2.72 -12.36
C ARG A 463 -15.80 3.93 -12.33
N VAL A 464 -17.07 3.70 -12.09
CA VAL A 464 -18.16 4.66 -12.31
C VAL A 464 -17.89 5.88 -11.46
N TYR A 465 -17.78 7.04 -12.10
CA TYR A 465 -17.93 8.31 -11.40
C TYR A 465 -19.29 8.33 -10.71
N PRO A 466 -19.41 8.86 -9.49
CA PRO A 466 -20.70 9.07 -8.87
C PRO A 466 -21.57 9.90 -9.80
N GLY A 467 -22.87 9.62 -9.84
CA GLY A 467 -23.81 10.25 -10.79
C GLY A 467 -23.87 11.78 -10.79
N ALA A 468 -23.27 12.43 -9.76
CA ALA A 468 -23.08 13.88 -9.70
C ALA A 468 -21.93 14.39 -10.59
N ILE A 469 -21.05 13.52 -11.08
CA ILE A 469 -19.91 13.87 -11.92
C ILE A 469 -20.18 13.30 -13.32
N PRO A 470 -20.47 14.15 -14.32
CA PRO A 470 -20.79 13.68 -15.65
C PRO A 470 -19.57 12.98 -16.27
N TRP A 471 -19.73 11.71 -16.58
CA TRP A 471 -18.81 10.98 -17.42
C TRP A 471 -18.99 11.45 -18.87
N ARG A 472 -17.90 11.81 -19.52
CA ARG A 472 -17.90 12.16 -20.93
C ARG A 472 -17.28 11.02 -21.74
N GLU A 473 -18.07 10.36 -22.55
CA GLU A 473 -17.51 9.51 -23.59
C GLU A 473 -16.94 10.39 -24.71
N PRO A 474 -15.83 9.97 -25.37
CA PRO A 474 -15.35 10.64 -26.56
C PRO A 474 -16.45 10.71 -27.62
N GLY A 475 -16.89 11.93 -27.92
CA GLY A 475 -17.93 12.17 -28.94
C GLY A 475 -17.47 11.73 -30.33
N ARG A 476 -18.44 11.48 -31.23
CA ARG A 476 -18.13 11.21 -32.63
C ARG A 476 -17.73 12.50 -33.38
N ASP A 477 -18.12 13.64 -32.86
CA ASP A 477 -17.84 14.95 -33.42
C ASP A 477 -16.58 15.54 -32.76
N GLY A 478 -15.54 15.76 -33.54
CA GLY A 478 -14.27 16.32 -33.09
C GLY A 478 -13.07 15.46 -33.42
N ARG A 479 -11.90 15.90 -32.94
CA ARG A 479 -10.66 15.13 -33.09
C ARG A 479 -10.60 14.07 -32.01
N VAL A 480 -10.69 12.82 -32.43
CA VAL A 480 -10.60 11.66 -31.55
C VAL A 480 -9.31 10.90 -31.85
N ALA A 481 -8.60 10.53 -30.81
CA ALA A 481 -7.39 9.74 -30.88
C ALA A 481 -7.56 8.39 -30.18
N PHE A 482 -6.82 7.38 -30.63
CA PHE A 482 -6.59 6.12 -29.91
C PHE A 482 -5.17 6.14 -29.38
N VAL A 483 -5.02 5.84 -28.10
CA VAL A 483 -3.72 5.72 -27.44
C VAL A 483 -3.55 4.27 -26.99
N ILE A 484 -2.59 3.57 -27.54
CA ILE A 484 -2.34 2.16 -27.27
C ILE A 484 -0.85 1.87 -27.19
N GLU A 485 -0.49 0.72 -26.65
CA GLU A 485 0.88 0.23 -26.69
C GLU A 485 1.30 -0.11 -28.13
N SER A 486 2.56 0.16 -28.47
CA SER A 486 3.11 -0.04 -29.83
C SER A 486 3.08 -1.49 -30.29
N ASP A 487 3.18 -2.42 -29.34
CA ASP A 487 3.12 -3.88 -29.53
C ASP A 487 1.73 -4.48 -29.25
N SER A 488 0.73 -3.62 -29.07
CA SER A 488 -0.65 -4.06 -28.80
C SER A 488 -1.21 -4.89 -29.97
N PRO A 489 -1.83 -6.05 -29.70
CA PRO A 489 -2.48 -6.85 -30.73
C PRO A 489 -3.68 -6.13 -31.39
N PHE A 490 -4.16 -5.05 -30.77
CA PHE A 490 -5.25 -4.23 -31.32
C PHE A 490 -4.77 -3.14 -32.28
N ARG A 491 -3.46 -2.91 -32.40
CA ARG A 491 -2.92 -1.86 -33.28
C ARG A 491 -3.35 -2.05 -34.74
N ALA A 492 -3.02 -3.18 -35.33
CA ALA A 492 -3.34 -3.46 -36.76
C ALA A 492 -4.86 -3.48 -37.02
N PRO A 493 -5.72 -4.11 -36.20
CA PRO A 493 -7.16 -4.02 -36.35
C PRO A 493 -7.72 -2.59 -36.27
N LEU A 494 -7.19 -1.74 -35.37
CA LEU A 494 -7.60 -0.35 -35.25
C LEU A 494 -7.18 0.47 -36.48
N GLU A 495 -5.93 0.35 -36.93
CA GLU A 495 -5.43 1.01 -38.15
C GLU A 495 -6.29 0.62 -39.38
N ALA A 496 -6.61 -0.66 -39.52
CA ALA A 496 -7.47 -1.15 -40.61
C ALA A 496 -8.90 -0.56 -40.53
N ARG A 497 -9.48 -0.47 -39.35
CA ARG A 497 -10.80 0.14 -39.16
C ARG A 497 -10.80 1.63 -39.51
N PHE A 498 -9.76 2.36 -39.17
CA PHE A 498 -9.62 3.78 -39.54
C PHE A 498 -9.52 3.94 -41.06
N LEU A 499 -8.74 3.10 -41.71
CA LEU A 499 -8.63 3.10 -43.17
C LEU A 499 -9.96 2.82 -43.89
N GLN A 500 -10.76 1.88 -43.37
CA GLN A 500 -12.08 1.56 -43.92
C GLN A 500 -13.11 2.67 -43.67
N ALA A 501 -13.09 3.29 -42.50
CA ALA A 501 -14.12 4.29 -42.11
C ALA A 501 -13.89 5.67 -42.72
N ALA A 502 -12.65 6.05 -43.00
CA ALA A 502 -12.32 7.45 -43.32
C ALA A 502 -11.91 7.70 -44.79
N SER A 503 -11.70 6.68 -45.60
CA SER A 503 -11.12 6.79 -46.98
C SER A 503 -9.78 7.57 -47.01
N VAL A 504 -9.19 7.86 -45.86
CA VAL A 504 -7.93 8.58 -45.68
C VAL A 504 -7.10 7.84 -44.65
N ALA A 505 -5.80 7.69 -44.91
CA ALA A 505 -4.88 7.06 -43.98
C ALA A 505 -4.89 7.76 -42.61
N PRO A 506 -4.96 7.01 -41.50
CA PRO A 506 -4.86 7.59 -40.16
C PRO A 506 -3.50 8.28 -39.97
N LEU A 507 -3.46 9.33 -39.15
CA LEU A 507 -2.21 9.90 -38.69
C LEU A 507 -1.70 9.03 -37.54
N ILE A 508 -0.53 8.44 -37.69
CA ILE A 508 0.10 7.59 -36.67
C ILE A 508 1.33 8.33 -36.14
N SER A 509 1.37 8.51 -34.84
CA SER A 509 2.50 9.12 -34.15
C SER A 509 3.01 8.18 -33.06
N GLU A 510 4.30 7.88 -33.06
CA GLU A 510 4.92 6.93 -32.12
C GLU A 510 5.70 7.67 -31.03
N TYR A 511 5.51 7.25 -29.79
CA TYR A 511 6.15 7.76 -28.58
C TYR A 511 6.73 6.58 -27.80
N GLY A 512 7.88 6.08 -28.23
CA GLY A 512 8.50 4.91 -27.63
C GLY A 512 7.61 3.68 -27.67
N LYS A 513 7.08 3.28 -26.50
CA LYS A 513 6.17 2.14 -26.36
C LYS A 513 4.69 2.51 -26.56
N LEU A 514 4.37 3.75 -26.83
CA LEU A 514 3.01 4.22 -27.05
C LEU A 514 2.82 4.71 -28.48
N VAL A 515 1.63 4.52 -29.00
CA VAL A 515 1.22 4.96 -30.34
C VAL A 515 -0.09 5.75 -30.20
N VAL A 516 -0.13 6.90 -30.85
CA VAL A 516 -1.35 7.69 -31.04
C VAL A 516 -1.82 7.54 -32.47
N ILE A 517 -3.05 7.06 -32.64
CA ILE A 517 -3.70 6.89 -33.94
C ILE A 517 -4.87 7.86 -34.02
N GLU A 518 -4.77 8.85 -34.91
CA GLU A 518 -5.81 9.85 -35.12
C GLU A 518 -6.57 9.64 -36.42
N GLY A 519 -7.89 9.71 -36.35
CA GLY A 519 -8.71 9.90 -37.55
C GLY A 519 -8.64 11.37 -38.02
N LYS A 520 -8.47 11.62 -39.33
CA LYS A 520 -8.69 12.96 -39.84
C LYS A 520 -10.18 13.30 -39.67
N SER A 521 -10.50 14.33 -38.86
CA SER A 521 -11.83 14.93 -38.89
C SER A 521 -12.13 15.42 -40.32
N ARG A 522 -13.28 15.04 -40.84
CA ARG A 522 -13.83 15.67 -42.05
C ARG A 522 -14.15 17.11 -41.80
#